data_f778d3f54d20e39c54537371c693db3b
#
_entry.id   f778d3f54d20e39c54537371c693db3b
#
_cell.length_a   1.000
_cell.length_b   1.000
_cell.length_c   1.000
_cell.angle_alpha   90.00
_cell.angle_beta   90.00
_cell.angle_gamma   90.00
#
_symmetry.space_group_name_H-M   'P 1'
#
loop_
_entity.id
_entity.type
_entity.pdbx_description
1 polymer ?
#
loop_
_entity_poly.entity_id
_entity_poly.type
_entity_poly.pdbx_seq_one_letter_code
_entity_poly.pdbx_strand_id
1 'polypeptide(L)'
;DALLWSETVYPTTFANPKSDGGAELDKEILDFVTAAKVPLVFGTYDLDDQGEYNAAAFVEPVAGTLGFYRKSDLFLLTEYLPEWFDGPTARRLLPWAGSWKPGSGARVFPLRLADGREIPVLPMICLDDVNTGLGIDGARLGAQAILSMSNDSWFTQYPVGANLHLTVAAFRSIETRLPQLRVTSNGFSAVIDASGSIIASTAIGEQKLLIGHVSVREPPATLMVMWGDWVGRAGFVFLVLFAFFCAADLLKRRGERSTKLAANTSQAPQNFRADGFVLTPVW
;
A
#
# COMPACT_ATOMS: atom_id res chain seq x y z
N ASP A 1 -26.38 -3.81 8.44
CA ASP A 1 -25.91 -3.30 7.14
C ASP A 1 -25.12 -2.00 7.36
N ALA A 2 -24.21 -1.68 6.45
CA ALA A 2 -23.44 -0.44 6.42
C ALA A 2 -23.20 -0.01 4.96
N LEU A 3 -22.97 1.26 4.74
CA LEU A 3 -22.58 1.80 3.44
C LEU A 3 -21.07 2.11 3.45
N LEU A 4 -20.40 1.81 2.35
CA LEU A 4 -18.99 2.11 2.15
C LEU A 4 -18.82 2.85 0.83
N TRP A 5 -18.21 4.05 0.84
CA TRP A 5 -17.87 4.83 -0.34
C TRP A 5 -16.35 4.89 -0.52
N SER A 6 -15.92 5.15 -1.76
CA SER A 6 -14.50 5.11 -2.14
C SER A 6 -13.66 6.24 -1.55
N GLU A 7 -12.34 6.13 -1.74
CA GLU A 7 -11.35 7.14 -1.35
C GLU A 7 -11.66 8.49 -2.01
N THR A 8 -11.52 9.57 -1.24
CA THR A 8 -11.65 10.97 -1.67
C THR A 8 -12.93 11.29 -2.48
N VAL A 9 -14.00 10.54 -2.24
CA VAL A 9 -15.29 10.77 -2.91
C VAL A 9 -15.97 12.04 -2.38
N TYR A 10 -15.75 12.37 -1.11
CA TYR A 10 -16.21 13.60 -0.51
C TYR A 10 -15.16 14.71 -0.74
N PRO A 11 -15.53 15.84 -1.38
CA PRO A 11 -14.57 16.74 -2.02
C PRO A 11 -13.89 17.75 -1.08
N THR A 12 -14.24 17.77 0.20
CA THR A 12 -13.72 18.73 1.18
C THR A 12 -13.43 18.05 2.52
N THR A 13 -12.98 18.80 3.52
CA THR A 13 -12.79 18.32 4.89
C THR A 13 -14.15 18.15 5.56
N PHE A 14 -14.51 16.90 5.89
CA PHE A 14 -15.75 16.58 6.59
C PHE A 14 -15.66 16.98 8.08
N ALA A 15 -16.76 17.45 8.65
CA ALA A 15 -16.88 17.95 10.03
C ALA A 15 -15.98 19.17 10.38
N ASN A 16 -15.18 19.64 9.44
CA ASN A 16 -14.39 20.88 9.55
C ASN A 16 -14.39 21.60 8.19
N PRO A 17 -15.57 22.07 7.73
CA PRO A 17 -15.74 22.57 6.37
C PRO A 17 -14.97 23.89 6.17
N LYS A 18 -14.31 24.03 5.00
CA LYS A 18 -13.56 25.22 4.61
C LYS A 18 -14.44 26.32 3.97
N SER A 19 -15.72 26.04 3.77
CA SER A 19 -16.70 26.95 3.12
C SER A 19 -18.13 26.65 3.54
N ASP A 20 -19.03 27.59 3.30
CA ASP A 20 -20.48 27.41 3.55
C ASP A 20 -21.04 26.22 2.76
N GLY A 21 -20.63 26.06 1.49
CA GLY A 21 -21.04 24.91 0.68
C GLY A 21 -20.51 23.57 1.22
N GLY A 22 -19.33 23.54 1.85
CA GLY A 22 -18.83 22.38 2.58
C GLY A 22 -19.71 22.04 3.79
N ALA A 23 -20.14 23.06 4.53
CA ALA A 23 -21.04 22.86 5.68
C ALA A 23 -22.42 22.33 5.27
N GLU A 24 -22.93 22.77 4.12
CA GLU A 24 -24.18 22.23 3.55
C GLU A 24 -24.03 20.76 3.18
N LEU A 25 -22.92 20.38 2.53
CA LEU A 25 -22.63 18.98 2.20
C LEU A 25 -22.48 18.11 3.46
N ASP A 26 -21.79 18.60 4.51
CA ASP A 26 -21.69 17.90 5.79
C ASP A 26 -23.09 17.61 6.36
N LYS A 27 -23.96 18.61 6.34
CA LYS A 27 -25.33 18.47 6.80
C LYS A 27 -26.12 17.46 5.97
N GLU A 28 -26.00 17.47 4.64
CA GLU A 28 -26.66 16.51 3.76
C GLU A 28 -26.23 15.06 4.08
N ILE A 29 -24.94 14.82 4.33
CA ILE A 29 -24.43 13.49 4.72
C ILE A 29 -25.04 13.05 6.06
N LEU A 30 -25.04 13.93 7.06
CA LEU A 30 -25.58 13.62 8.40
C LEU A 30 -27.10 13.36 8.33
N ASP A 31 -27.84 14.17 7.58
CA ASP A 31 -29.28 14.01 7.37
C ASP A 31 -29.56 12.68 6.64
N PHE A 32 -28.78 12.36 5.60
CA PHE A 32 -28.90 11.10 4.87
C PHE A 32 -28.68 9.88 5.77
N VAL A 33 -27.58 9.85 6.53
CA VAL A 33 -27.24 8.74 7.44
C VAL A 33 -28.32 8.56 8.51
N THR A 34 -28.83 9.68 9.06
CA THR A 34 -29.90 9.67 10.07
C THR A 34 -31.20 9.12 9.48
N ALA A 35 -31.58 9.58 8.28
CA ALA A 35 -32.80 9.14 7.60
C ALA A 35 -32.74 7.67 7.16
N ALA A 36 -31.58 7.25 6.63
CA ALA A 36 -31.34 5.88 6.18
C ALA A 36 -31.22 4.88 7.34
N LYS A 37 -30.89 5.35 8.55
CA LYS A 37 -30.60 4.53 9.74
C LYS A 37 -29.51 3.48 9.50
N VAL A 38 -28.55 3.80 8.64
CA VAL A 38 -27.43 2.92 8.25
C VAL A 38 -26.13 3.69 8.41
N PRO A 39 -25.12 3.15 9.08
CA PRO A 39 -23.82 3.80 9.20
C PRO A 39 -23.15 3.92 7.83
N LEU A 40 -22.41 5.00 7.64
CA LEU A 40 -21.66 5.31 6.43
C LEU A 40 -20.18 5.47 6.75
N VAL A 41 -19.32 4.80 5.98
CA VAL A 41 -17.87 5.03 5.97
C VAL A 41 -17.48 5.52 4.59
N PHE A 42 -16.76 6.64 4.51
CA PHE A 42 -16.42 7.23 3.22
C PHE A 42 -15.09 7.99 3.23
N GLY A 43 -14.44 8.02 2.06
CA GLY A 43 -13.20 8.74 1.84
C GLY A 43 -13.42 10.26 1.74
N THR A 44 -12.66 11.01 2.52
CA THR A 44 -12.70 12.47 2.64
C THR A 44 -11.31 13.01 3.01
N TYR A 45 -11.27 14.24 3.50
CA TYR A 45 -10.07 14.83 4.10
C TYR A 45 -10.35 15.18 5.56
N ASP A 46 -9.31 15.06 6.39
CA ASP A 46 -9.29 15.53 7.78
C ASP A 46 -8.21 16.59 7.95
N LEU A 47 -8.37 17.49 8.91
CA LEU A 47 -7.49 18.63 9.13
C LEU A 47 -7.26 18.85 10.62
N ASP A 48 -5.99 19.03 11.00
CA ASP A 48 -5.60 19.49 12.33
C ASP A 48 -4.45 20.51 12.25
N ASP A 49 -3.86 20.86 13.40
CA ASP A 49 -2.76 21.81 13.49
C ASP A 49 -1.48 21.35 12.77
N GLN A 50 -1.34 20.06 12.48
CA GLN A 50 -0.20 19.49 11.77
C GLN A 50 -0.36 19.52 10.25
N GLY A 51 -1.59 19.62 9.77
CA GLY A 51 -1.89 19.67 8.35
C GLY A 51 -3.14 18.90 7.92
N GLU A 52 -3.21 18.62 6.64
CA GLU A 52 -4.32 17.93 5.99
C GLU A 52 -3.97 16.46 5.73
N TYR A 53 -4.96 15.59 5.87
CA TYR A 53 -4.84 14.14 5.75
C TYR A 53 -5.85 13.60 4.75
N ASN A 54 -5.45 12.65 3.93
CA ASN A 54 -6.38 11.75 3.26
C ASN A 54 -7.00 10.83 4.32
N ALA A 55 -8.32 10.80 4.42
CA ALA A 55 -8.99 10.18 5.55
C ALA A 55 -10.26 9.43 5.18
N ALA A 56 -10.66 8.50 6.04
CA ALA A 56 -11.99 7.87 6.04
C ALA A 56 -12.79 8.37 7.26
N ALA A 57 -13.96 8.95 7.00
CA ALA A 57 -14.91 9.36 8.04
C ALA A 57 -15.83 8.20 8.38
N PHE A 58 -16.11 8.04 9.67
CA PHE A 58 -17.07 7.11 10.23
C PHE A 58 -18.28 7.89 10.77
N VAL A 59 -19.44 7.68 10.18
CA VAL A 59 -20.67 8.40 10.54
C VAL A 59 -21.78 7.41 10.88
N GLU A 60 -22.41 7.62 12.02
CA GLU A 60 -23.49 6.80 12.54
C GLU A 60 -24.83 7.57 12.62
N PRO A 61 -25.97 6.87 12.50
CA PRO A 61 -27.29 7.50 12.53
C PRO A 61 -27.63 8.25 13.82
N VAL A 62 -27.08 7.84 14.96
CA VAL A 62 -27.41 8.39 16.27
C VAL A 62 -26.27 9.25 16.82
N ALA A 63 -25.05 8.76 16.77
CA ALA A 63 -23.89 9.43 17.31
C ALA A 63 -23.30 10.51 16.37
N GLY A 64 -23.72 10.52 15.09
CA GLY A 64 -23.11 11.41 14.09
C GLY A 64 -21.71 10.97 13.73
N THR A 65 -20.76 11.90 13.68
CA THR A 65 -19.36 11.62 13.36
C THR A 65 -18.64 10.94 14.52
N LEU A 66 -18.22 9.70 14.33
CA LEU A 66 -17.41 8.95 15.32
C LEU A 66 -15.94 9.33 15.30
N GLY A 67 -15.41 9.68 14.13
CA GLY A 67 -14.02 10.03 13.96
C GLY A 67 -13.48 9.71 12.57
N PHE A 68 -12.15 9.85 12.46
CA PHE A 68 -11.43 9.69 11.20
C PHE A 68 -10.31 8.67 11.34
N TYR A 69 -10.20 7.81 10.34
CA TYR A 69 -8.96 7.11 10.05
C TYR A 69 -8.17 7.95 9.05
N ARG A 70 -6.91 8.19 9.32
CA ARG A 70 -5.99 8.93 8.45
C ARG A 70 -5.10 7.95 7.72
N LYS A 71 -5.02 8.05 6.41
CA LYS A 71 -4.17 7.20 5.55
C LYS A 71 -2.73 7.20 6.06
N SER A 72 -2.16 6.04 6.27
CA SER A 72 -0.84 5.88 6.88
C SER A 72 0.27 5.85 5.84
N ASP A 73 0.05 5.17 4.71
CA ASP A 73 1.02 5.00 3.64
C ASP A 73 0.69 5.93 2.47
N LEU A 74 1.41 7.04 2.38
CA LEU A 74 1.21 8.05 1.35
C LEU A 74 2.01 7.72 0.09
N PHE A 75 1.42 8.02 -1.08
CA PHE A 75 2.06 7.83 -2.36
C PHE A 75 3.15 8.90 -2.59
N LEU A 76 4.40 8.45 -2.66
CA LEU A 76 5.57 9.30 -2.83
C LEU A 76 5.48 10.12 -4.13
N LEU A 77 5.84 11.40 -4.08
CA LEU A 77 5.85 12.38 -5.18
C LEU A 77 4.45 12.70 -5.76
N THR A 78 3.40 12.18 -5.15
CA THR A 78 2.02 12.45 -5.54
C THR A 78 1.23 13.02 -4.36
N GLU A 79 1.16 12.30 -3.25
CA GLU A 79 0.44 12.74 -2.06
C GLU A 79 1.32 13.58 -1.12
N TYR A 80 2.64 13.38 -1.17
CA TYR A 80 3.62 14.16 -0.41
C TYR A 80 5.00 14.20 -1.08
N LEU A 81 5.80 15.19 -0.68
CA LEU A 81 7.23 15.23 -0.93
C LEU A 81 7.99 15.00 0.37
N PRO A 82 9.10 14.21 0.37
CA PRO A 82 9.96 14.11 1.54
C PRO A 82 10.50 15.47 1.96
N GLU A 83 10.57 15.75 3.25
CA GLU A 83 10.96 17.06 3.79
C GLU A 83 12.32 17.55 3.25
N TRP A 84 13.28 16.62 3.11
CA TRP A 84 14.61 16.94 2.55
C TRP A 84 14.59 17.32 1.06
N PHE A 85 13.53 16.96 0.34
CA PHE A 85 13.34 17.25 -1.08
C PHE A 85 12.29 18.35 -1.33
N ASP A 86 11.41 18.61 -0.36
CA ASP A 86 10.33 19.60 -0.49
C ASP A 86 10.87 21.03 -0.44
N GLY A 87 11.05 21.61 -1.60
CA GLY A 87 11.54 22.98 -1.77
C GLY A 87 10.98 23.64 -3.02
N PRO A 88 11.24 24.96 -3.22
CA PRO A 88 10.68 25.71 -4.34
C PRO A 88 10.99 25.11 -5.71
N THR A 89 12.15 24.51 -5.87
CA THR A 89 12.54 23.84 -7.13
C THR A 89 11.74 22.56 -7.34
N ALA A 90 11.63 21.71 -6.31
CA ALA A 90 10.85 20.47 -6.38
C ALA A 90 9.37 20.76 -6.65
N ARG A 91 8.78 21.74 -5.96
CA ARG A 91 7.39 22.18 -6.15
C ARG A 91 7.13 22.74 -7.54
N ARG A 92 8.14 23.38 -8.18
CA ARG A 92 8.04 23.83 -9.57
C ARG A 92 8.10 22.69 -10.57
N LEU A 93 8.91 21.64 -10.30
CA LEU A 93 9.03 20.46 -11.15
C LEU A 93 7.87 19.48 -10.97
N LEU A 94 7.30 19.40 -9.76
CA LEU A 94 6.22 18.49 -9.38
C LEU A 94 5.02 19.31 -8.83
N PRO A 95 4.38 20.14 -9.68
CA PRO A 95 3.29 21.03 -9.23
C PRO A 95 2.04 20.27 -8.77
N TRP A 96 1.91 19.00 -9.14
CA TRP A 96 0.80 18.12 -8.73
C TRP A 96 1.01 17.45 -7.37
N ALA A 97 2.24 17.49 -6.83
CA ALA A 97 2.51 16.81 -5.57
C ALA A 97 1.79 17.47 -4.40
N GLY A 98 1.04 16.66 -3.66
CA GLY A 98 0.32 17.08 -2.46
C GLY A 98 1.26 17.41 -1.29
N SER A 99 0.65 17.82 -0.19
CA SER A 99 1.34 18.12 1.08
C SER A 99 0.67 17.39 2.25
N TRP A 100 0.03 16.27 1.97
CA TRP A 100 -0.68 15.51 2.99
C TRP A 100 0.27 14.93 4.01
N LYS A 101 -0.26 14.76 5.22
CA LYS A 101 0.47 14.17 6.33
C LYS A 101 0.06 12.70 6.47
N PRO A 102 1.00 11.81 6.86
CA PRO A 102 0.67 10.42 7.14
C PRO A 102 -0.10 10.30 8.45
N GLY A 103 -0.99 9.29 8.50
CA GLY A 103 -1.65 8.87 9.73
C GLY A 103 -0.70 8.14 10.70
N SER A 104 -1.23 7.78 11.86
CA SER A 104 -0.45 7.18 12.96
C SER A 104 -0.36 5.64 12.90
N GLY A 105 -0.73 5.01 11.79
CA GLY A 105 -0.77 3.54 11.66
C GLY A 105 -2.15 2.94 11.85
N ALA A 106 -2.21 1.64 12.13
CA ALA A 106 -3.44 0.90 12.25
C ALA A 106 -4.34 1.43 13.38
N ARG A 107 -5.61 1.61 13.06
CA ARG A 107 -6.67 1.94 14.03
C ARG A 107 -7.89 1.10 13.75
N VAL A 108 -8.54 0.63 14.80
CA VAL A 108 -9.79 -0.12 14.70
C VAL A 108 -10.95 0.78 15.13
N PHE A 109 -12.00 0.77 14.34
CA PHE A 109 -13.21 1.53 14.60
C PHE A 109 -14.39 0.59 14.86
N PRO A 110 -15.28 0.92 15.80
CA PRO A 110 -16.53 0.19 15.98
C PRO A 110 -17.48 0.54 14.83
N LEU A 111 -17.92 -0.43 14.06
CA LEU A 111 -18.99 -0.27 13.08
C LEU A 111 -20.29 -0.78 13.71
N ARG A 112 -21.17 0.14 14.12
CA ARG A 112 -22.43 -0.19 14.76
C ARG A 112 -23.52 -0.39 13.73
N LEU A 113 -24.03 -1.61 13.64
CA LEU A 113 -25.09 -1.98 12.71
C LEU A 113 -26.48 -1.68 13.28
N ALA A 114 -27.47 -1.57 12.40
CA ALA A 114 -28.85 -1.28 12.79
C ALA A 114 -29.49 -2.34 13.71
N ASP A 115 -28.97 -3.57 13.71
CA ASP A 115 -29.40 -4.66 14.59
C ASP A 115 -28.71 -4.63 15.97
N GLY A 116 -27.90 -3.62 16.26
CA GLY A 116 -27.20 -3.42 17.52
C GLY A 116 -25.86 -4.15 17.65
N ARG A 117 -25.45 -4.92 16.64
CA ARG A 117 -24.10 -5.51 16.62
C ARG A 117 -23.06 -4.41 16.40
N GLU A 118 -21.93 -4.55 17.08
CA GLU A 118 -20.75 -3.73 16.88
C GLU A 118 -19.63 -4.60 16.33
N ILE A 119 -19.10 -4.23 15.16
CA ILE A 119 -18.04 -4.95 14.48
C ILE A 119 -16.79 -4.08 14.48
N PRO A 120 -15.70 -4.51 15.14
CA PRO A 120 -14.41 -3.82 15.06
C PRO A 120 -13.85 -3.94 13.63
N VAL A 121 -13.69 -2.83 12.92
CA VAL A 121 -13.20 -2.81 11.55
C VAL A 121 -11.87 -2.08 11.44
N LEU A 122 -10.99 -2.58 10.55
CA LEU A 122 -9.77 -1.93 10.13
C LEU A 122 -10.02 -1.18 8.82
N PRO A 123 -10.05 0.15 8.80
CA PRO A 123 -10.02 0.89 7.55
C PRO A 123 -8.62 0.87 6.94
N MET A 124 -8.57 0.80 5.61
CA MET A 124 -7.35 0.91 4.80
C MET A 124 -7.65 1.77 3.57
N ILE A 125 -6.75 2.69 3.23
CA ILE A 125 -6.95 3.61 2.12
C ILE A 125 -5.84 3.41 1.08
N CYS A 126 -6.21 2.91 -0.11
CA CYS A 126 -5.37 2.80 -1.29
C CYS A 126 -4.02 2.10 -0.98
N LEU A 127 -2.91 2.85 -0.92
CA LEU A 127 -1.57 2.29 -0.68
C LEU A 127 -1.42 1.58 0.67
N ASP A 128 -2.28 1.84 1.64
CA ASP A 128 -2.33 1.09 2.90
C ASP A 128 -2.49 -0.43 2.65
N ASP A 129 -3.19 -0.81 1.55
CA ASP A 129 -3.35 -2.22 1.16
C ASP A 129 -2.02 -2.93 0.87
N VAL A 130 -0.95 -2.20 0.55
CA VAL A 130 0.39 -2.76 0.28
C VAL A 130 1.15 -3.05 1.58
N ASN A 131 0.78 -2.40 2.68
CA ASN A 131 1.46 -2.52 3.96
C ASN A 131 0.98 -3.75 4.75
N THR A 132 1.74 -4.84 4.67
CA THR A 132 1.50 -6.06 5.46
C THR A 132 1.47 -5.78 6.97
N GLY A 133 2.35 -4.88 7.45
CA GLY A 133 2.41 -4.49 8.86
C GLY A 133 1.11 -3.87 9.36
N LEU A 134 0.51 -2.99 8.56
CA LEU A 134 -0.75 -2.33 8.89
C LEU A 134 -1.89 -3.34 9.08
N GLY A 135 -2.00 -4.32 8.17
CA GLY A 135 -2.97 -5.41 8.28
C GLY A 135 -2.77 -6.26 9.54
N ILE A 136 -1.51 -6.64 9.82
CA ILE A 136 -1.14 -7.41 11.01
C ILE A 136 -1.47 -6.64 12.30
N ASP A 137 -1.12 -5.37 12.36
CA ASP A 137 -1.37 -4.55 13.55
C ASP A 137 -2.86 -4.31 13.77
N GLY A 138 -3.66 -4.12 12.70
CA GLY A 138 -5.11 -4.07 12.79
C GLY A 138 -5.72 -5.36 13.34
N ALA A 139 -5.25 -6.52 12.89
CA ALA A 139 -5.69 -7.81 13.42
C ALA A 139 -5.33 -7.99 14.92
N ARG A 140 -4.13 -7.54 15.33
CA ARG A 140 -3.70 -7.54 16.73
C ARG A 140 -4.51 -6.60 17.62
N LEU A 141 -5.00 -5.50 17.04
CA LEU A 141 -5.91 -4.57 17.72
C LEU A 141 -7.34 -5.10 17.82
N GLY A 142 -7.62 -6.30 17.30
CA GLY A 142 -8.90 -6.97 17.41
C GLY A 142 -9.87 -6.67 16.27
N ALA A 143 -9.41 -6.20 15.12
CA ALA A 143 -10.25 -6.06 13.94
C ALA A 143 -10.87 -7.41 13.55
N GLN A 144 -12.13 -7.38 13.08
CA GLN A 144 -12.86 -8.54 12.61
C GLN A 144 -13.20 -8.47 11.11
N ALA A 145 -13.02 -7.31 10.50
CA ALA A 145 -13.14 -7.10 9.07
C ALA A 145 -12.26 -5.93 8.61
N ILE A 146 -11.94 -5.90 7.32
CA ILE A 146 -11.24 -4.80 6.66
C ILE A 146 -12.26 -4.01 5.82
N LEU A 147 -12.23 -2.68 5.92
CA LEU A 147 -12.90 -1.76 5.02
C LEU A 147 -11.84 -1.05 4.18
N SER A 148 -11.64 -1.53 2.95
CA SER A 148 -10.66 -0.95 2.02
C SER A 148 -11.37 0.00 1.06
N MET A 149 -10.81 1.18 0.87
CA MET A 149 -11.29 2.18 -0.07
C MET A 149 -10.16 2.71 -0.92
N SER A 150 -10.37 2.89 -2.21
CA SER A 150 -9.34 3.34 -3.12
C SER A 150 -9.89 4.20 -4.25
N ASN A 151 -9.03 5.05 -4.79
CA ASN A 151 -9.24 5.72 -6.06
C ASN A 151 -8.26 5.15 -7.09
N ASP A 152 -8.72 4.18 -7.85
CA ASP A 152 -7.93 3.46 -8.86
C ASP A 152 -7.95 4.15 -10.24
N SER A 153 -8.36 5.42 -10.34
CA SER A 153 -8.42 6.19 -11.60
C SER A 153 -7.07 6.29 -12.32
N TRP A 154 -5.96 6.15 -11.60
CA TRP A 154 -4.61 6.05 -12.14
C TRP A 154 -4.43 4.88 -13.10
N PHE A 155 -5.19 3.80 -12.90
CA PHE A 155 -5.06 2.55 -13.66
C PHE A 155 -6.07 2.43 -14.80
N THR A 156 -6.87 3.46 -15.09
CA THR A 156 -7.93 3.41 -16.12
C THR A 156 -7.40 2.97 -17.49
N GLN A 157 -6.20 3.42 -17.87
CA GLN A 157 -5.53 3.03 -19.10
C GLN A 157 -4.74 1.71 -18.98
N TYR A 158 -4.50 1.24 -17.76
CA TYR A 158 -3.66 0.08 -17.47
C TYR A 158 -4.36 -0.88 -16.49
N PRO A 159 -5.35 -1.65 -16.95
CA PRO A 159 -6.15 -2.55 -16.10
C PRO A 159 -5.33 -3.54 -15.27
N VAL A 160 -4.11 -3.86 -15.72
CA VAL A 160 -3.17 -4.72 -14.96
C VAL A 160 -2.82 -4.10 -13.61
N GLY A 161 -2.70 -2.77 -13.52
CA GLY A 161 -2.43 -2.08 -12.26
C GLY A 161 -3.57 -2.24 -11.26
N ALA A 162 -4.82 -2.07 -11.70
CA ALA A 162 -5.99 -2.27 -10.85
C ALA A 162 -6.14 -3.75 -10.41
N ASN A 163 -5.84 -4.72 -11.29
CA ASN A 163 -5.81 -6.14 -10.93
C ASN A 163 -4.73 -6.46 -9.89
N LEU A 164 -3.54 -5.88 -10.05
CA LEU A 164 -2.46 -6.04 -9.09
C LEU A 164 -2.86 -5.46 -7.73
N HIS A 165 -3.47 -4.29 -7.70
CA HIS A 165 -3.93 -3.65 -6.47
C HIS A 165 -5.00 -4.49 -5.76
N LEU A 166 -6.00 -5.01 -6.49
CA LEU A 166 -6.99 -5.94 -5.93
C LEU A 166 -6.32 -7.21 -5.37
N THR A 167 -5.33 -7.76 -6.09
CA THR A 167 -4.60 -8.95 -5.63
C THR A 167 -3.87 -8.67 -4.33
N VAL A 168 -3.16 -7.54 -4.23
CA VAL A 168 -2.45 -7.14 -3.02
C VAL A 168 -3.41 -6.93 -1.86
N ALA A 169 -4.56 -6.29 -2.09
CA ALA A 169 -5.61 -6.13 -1.08
C ALA A 169 -6.10 -7.51 -0.57
N ALA A 170 -6.32 -8.48 -1.46
CA ALA A 170 -6.75 -9.83 -1.08
C ALA A 170 -5.72 -10.57 -0.20
N PHE A 171 -4.43 -10.29 -0.36
CA PHE A 171 -3.38 -10.84 0.51
C PHE A 171 -3.57 -10.41 1.97
N ARG A 172 -4.10 -9.24 2.26
CA ARG A 172 -4.41 -8.80 3.64
C ARG A 172 -5.39 -9.77 4.31
N SER A 173 -6.42 -10.21 3.56
CA SER A 173 -7.36 -11.22 4.07
C SER A 173 -6.69 -12.60 4.28
N ILE A 174 -5.80 -13.02 3.37
CA ILE A 174 -5.06 -14.28 3.51
C ILE A 174 -4.18 -14.27 4.76
N GLU A 175 -3.45 -13.18 4.99
CA GLU A 175 -2.49 -13.03 6.07
C GLU A 175 -3.15 -12.92 7.45
N THR A 176 -4.29 -12.25 7.52
CA THR A 176 -4.95 -11.91 8.80
C THR A 176 -6.18 -12.73 9.09
N ARG A 177 -6.74 -13.41 8.07
CA ARG A 177 -8.05 -14.09 8.14
C ARG A 177 -9.23 -13.14 8.41
N LEU A 178 -9.05 -11.86 8.07
CA LEU A 178 -10.13 -10.89 8.11
C LEU A 178 -10.84 -10.86 6.75
N PRO A 179 -12.17 -10.97 6.68
CA PRO A 179 -12.90 -10.70 5.45
C PRO A 179 -12.80 -9.21 5.13
N GLN A 180 -12.92 -8.85 3.84
CA GLN A 180 -12.74 -7.49 3.37
C GLN A 180 -13.88 -7.05 2.47
N LEU A 181 -14.36 -5.84 2.71
CA LEU A 181 -15.22 -5.10 1.81
C LEU A 181 -14.38 -3.98 1.19
N ARG A 182 -14.18 -4.06 -0.12
CA ARG A 182 -13.39 -3.10 -0.90
C ARG A 182 -14.29 -2.29 -1.82
N VAL A 183 -14.15 -0.97 -1.79
CA VAL A 183 -14.81 -0.05 -2.73
C VAL A 183 -13.78 0.79 -3.46
N THR A 184 -13.95 0.98 -4.75
CA THR A 184 -13.02 1.77 -5.57
C THR A 184 -13.73 2.70 -6.53
N SER A 185 -13.12 3.86 -6.79
CA SER A 185 -13.42 4.66 -7.97
C SER A 185 -12.58 4.15 -9.14
N ASN A 186 -13.25 3.82 -10.26
CA ASN A 186 -12.62 3.35 -11.51
C ASN A 186 -11.75 2.07 -11.41
N GLY A 187 -11.84 1.32 -10.32
CA GLY A 187 -11.15 0.05 -10.11
C GLY A 187 -12.11 -1.10 -9.92
N PHE A 188 -11.63 -2.14 -9.25
CA PHE A 188 -12.45 -3.28 -8.84
C PHE A 188 -12.94 -3.11 -7.42
N SER A 189 -14.24 -2.78 -7.23
CA SER A 189 -14.88 -3.00 -5.94
C SER A 189 -15.09 -4.49 -5.74
N ALA A 190 -14.88 -5.00 -4.55
CA ALA A 190 -14.89 -6.44 -4.30
C ALA A 190 -15.34 -6.80 -2.88
N VAL A 191 -15.91 -7.98 -2.76
CA VAL A 191 -16.16 -8.69 -1.52
C VAL A 191 -15.17 -9.83 -1.44
N ILE A 192 -14.32 -9.84 -0.43
CA ILE A 192 -13.23 -10.80 -0.26
C ILE A 192 -13.45 -11.54 1.04
N ASP A 193 -13.43 -12.87 1.02
CA ASP A 193 -13.61 -13.66 2.22
C ASP A 193 -12.32 -13.75 3.06
N ALA A 194 -12.41 -14.35 4.22
CA ALA A 194 -11.29 -14.53 5.14
C ALA A 194 -10.16 -15.44 4.59
N SER A 195 -10.37 -16.10 3.47
CA SER A 195 -9.34 -16.90 2.76
C SER A 195 -8.65 -16.13 1.64
N GLY A 196 -9.11 -14.90 1.35
CA GLY A 196 -8.65 -14.09 0.23
C GLY A 196 -9.37 -14.39 -1.08
N SER A 197 -10.44 -15.20 -1.06
CA SER A 197 -11.23 -15.50 -2.25
C SER A 197 -12.16 -14.31 -2.57
N ILE A 198 -12.16 -13.86 -3.83
CA ILE A 198 -13.06 -12.82 -4.29
C ILE A 198 -14.43 -13.45 -4.54
N ILE A 199 -15.41 -13.14 -3.66
CA ILE A 199 -16.77 -13.69 -3.72
C ILE A 199 -17.62 -12.95 -4.74
N ALA A 200 -17.44 -11.63 -4.84
CA ALA A 200 -18.11 -10.75 -5.78
C ALA A 200 -17.22 -9.58 -6.14
N SER A 201 -17.34 -9.07 -7.36
CA SER A 201 -16.61 -7.87 -7.81
C SER A 201 -17.40 -7.13 -8.89
N THR A 202 -17.06 -5.84 -9.06
CA THR A 202 -17.45 -5.04 -10.23
C THR A 202 -16.43 -5.19 -11.34
N ALA A 203 -16.79 -4.77 -12.57
CA ALA A 203 -15.81 -4.52 -13.62
C ALA A 203 -15.15 -3.14 -13.45
N ILE A 204 -14.01 -2.92 -14.11
CA ILE A 204 -13.37 -1.59 -14.17
C ILE A 204 -14.30 -0.61 -14.86
N GLY A 205 -14.48 0.57 -14.26
CA GLY A 205 -15.33 1.64 -14.81
C GLY A 205 -16.84 1.36 -14.70
N GLU A 206 -17.24 0.26 -14.08
CA GLU A 206 -18.65 -0.05 -13.87
C GLU A 206 -19.20 0.79 -12.70
N GLN A 207 -20.22 1.58 -12.98
CA GLN A 207 -20.97 2.31 -11.94
C GLN A 207 -22.08 1.41 -11.40
N LYS A 208 -21.87 0.82 -10.22
CA LYS A 208 -22.76 -0.17 -9.64
C LYS A 208 -22.75 -0.16 -8.12
N LEU A 209 -23.91 -0.40 -7.52
CA LEU A 209 -24.01 -0.75 -6.11
C LEU A 209 -23.66 -2.25 -5.96
N LEU A 210 -22.54 -2.55 -5.30
CA LEU A 210 -22.17 -3.92 -4.96
C LEU A 210 -22.69 -4.25 -3.56
N ILE A 211 -23.64 -5.19 -3.47
CA ILE A 211 -24.12 -5.72 -2.19
C ILE A 211 -23.30 -6.94 -1.84
N GLY A 212 -22.60 -6.88 -0.71
CA GLY A 212 -21.72 -7.93 -0.23
C GLY A 212 -22.12 -8.45 1.15
N HIS A 213 -21.96 -9.75 1.35
CA HIS A 213 -22.14 -10.41 2.64
C HIS A 213 -20.84 -11.11 3.03
N VAL A 214 -20.34 -10.77 4.20
CA VAL A 214 -19.16 -11.44 4.78
C VAL A 214 -19.51 -12.01 6.14
N SER A 215 -18.96 -13.19 6.44
CA SER A 215 -19.07 -13.77 7.77
C SER A 215 -18.01 -13.16 8.67
N VAL A 216 -18.46 -12.31 9.59
CA VAL A 216 -17.60 -11.69 10.60
C VAL A 216 -17.58 -12.57 11.83
N ARG A 217 -16.38 -12.94 12.26
CA ARG A 217 -16.12 -13.74 13.47
C ARG A 217 -14.73 -13.41 14.00
N GLU A 218 -14.44 -13.79 15.21
CA GLU A 218 -13.08 -13.68 15.73
C GLU A 218 -12.11 -14.49 14.83
N PRO A 219 -11.10 -13.82 14.24
CA PRO A 219 -10.22 -14.47 13.30
C PRO A 219 -9.28 -15.45 14.02
N PRO A 220 -8.96 -16.62 13.39
CA PRO A 220 -7.95 -17.51 13.93
C PRO A 220 -6.58 -16.83 13.90
N ALA A 221 -5.76 -17.08 14.92
CA ALA A 221 -4.38 -16.59 14.93
C ALA A 221 -3.58 -17.20 13.77
N THR A 222 -3.10 -16.35 12.86
CA THR A 222 -2.22 -16.76 11.76
C THR A 222 -0.75 -16.63 12.14
N LEU A 223 0.13 -17.34 11.43
CA LEU A 223 1.59 -17.15 11.63
C LEU A 223 2.01 -15.69 11.33
N MET A 224 1.36 -15.02 10.38
CA MET A 224 1.61 -13.61 10.08
C MET A 224 1.24 -12.70 11.26
N VAL A 225 0.09 -12.90 11.88
CA VAL A 225 -0.34 -12.14 13.06
C VAL A 225 0.55 -12.42 14.26
N MET A 226 0.94 -13.69 14.49
CA MET A 226 1.79 -14.07 15.63
C MET A 226 3.24 -13.60 15.49
N TRP A 227 3.87 -13.81 14.32
CA TRP A 227 5.29 -13.60 14.12
C TRP A 227 5.63 -12.33 13.33
N GLY A 228 4.60 -11.58 12.88
CA GLY A 228 4.76 -10.46 11.98
C GLY A 228 5.08 -10.93 10.55
N ASP A 229 5.60 -10.05 9.72
CA ASP A 229 6.02 -10.41 8.35
C ASP A 229 7.27 -11.29 8.36
N TRP A 230 7.08 -12.57 8.75
CA TRP A 230 8.14 -13.56 8.76
C TRP A 230 8.54 -13.98 7.34
N VAL A 231 7.62 -13.92 6.38
CA VAL A 231 7.88 -14.27 4.97
C VAL A 231 8.85 -13.27 4.34
N GLY A 232 8.58 -11.97 4.50
CA GLY A 232 9.45 -10.92 4.01
C GLY A 232 10.83 -10.97 4.67
N ARG A 233 10.89 -11.20 5.99
CA ARG A 233 12.16 -11.37 6.72
C ARG A 233 12.95 -12.58 6.23
N ALA A 234 12.32 -13.73 6.05
CA ALA A 234 12.96 -14.94 5.54
C ALA A 234 13.46 -14.73 4.10
N GLY A 235 12.66 -14.09 3.25
CA GLY A 235 13.05 -13.70 1.89
C GLY A 235 14.27 -12.78 1.87
N PHE A 236 14.29 -11.77 2.74
CA PHE A 236 15.45 -10.88 2.87
C PHE A 236 16.72 -11.63 3.29
N VAL A 237 16.65 -12.48 4.32
CA VAL A 237 17.78 -13.31 4.77
C VAL A 237 18.27 -14.21 3.63
N PHE A 238 17.35 -14.85 2.90
CA PHE A 238 17.68 -15.67 1.73
C PHE A 238 18.43 -14.86 0.67
N LEU A 239 17.97 -13.67 0.32
CA LEU A 239 18.61 -12.82 -0.67
C LEU A 239 20.02 -12.39 -0.24
N VAL A 240 20.21 -12.05 1.03
CA VAL A 240 21.53 -11.68 1.58
C VAL A 240 22.48 -12.87 1.50
N LEU A 241 22.04 -14.07 1.91
CA LEU A 241 22.86 -15.27 1.82
C LEU A 241 23.19 -15.61 0.36
N PHE A 242 22.21 -15.54 -0.52
CA PHE A 242 22.39 -15.78 -1.96
C PHE A 242 23.41 -14.81 -2.57
N ALA A 243 23.28 -13.51 -2.28
CA ALA A 243 24.25 -12.50 -2.74
C ALA A 243 25.66 -12.78 -2.21
N PHE A 244 25.78 -13.20 -0.95
CA PHE A 244 27.06 -13.58 -0.35
C PHE A 244 27.70 -14.78 -1.07
N PHE A 245 26.93 -15.84 -1.34
CA PHE A 245 27.42 -17.01 -2.08
C PHE A 245 27.84 -16.65 -3.51
N CYS A 246 27.06 -15.83 -4.21
CA CYS A 246 27.43 -15.35 -5.54
C CYS A 246 28.72 -14.53 -5.53
N ALA A 247 28.90 -13.64 -4.55
CA ALA A 247 30.11 -12.85 -4.41
C ALA A 247 31.33 -13.74 -4.08
N ALA A 248 31.19 -14.71 -3.20
CA ALA A 248 32.23 -15.66 -2.86
C ALA A 248 32.68 -16.50 -4.07
N ASP A 249 31.72 -17.01 -4.86
CA ASP A 249 32.01 -17.75 -6.10
C ASP A 249 32.74 -16.88 -7.13
N LEU A 250 32.31 -15.63 -7.32
CA LEU A 250 33.00 -14.68 -8.21
C LEU A 250 34.44 -14.40 -7.76
N LEU A 251 34.67 -14.22 -6.47
CA LEU A 251 36.00 -14.00 -5.91
C LEU A 251 36.90 -15.24 -6.10
N LYS A 252 36.36 -16.44 -5.85
CA LYS A 252 37.06 -17.70 -6.08
C LYS A 252 37.48 -17.85 -7.55
N ARG A 253 36.53 -17.63 -8.48
CA ARG A 253 36.84 -17.69 -9.94
C ARG A 253 37.87 -16.64 -10.37
N ARG A 254 37.86 -15.45 -9.79
CA ARG A 254 38.89 -14.42 -10.01
C ARG A 254 40.25 -14.88 -9.53
N GLY A 255 40.33 -15.47 -8.33
CA GLY A 255 41.57 -16.04 -7.77
C GLY A 255 42.15 -17.14 -8.67
N GLU A 256 41.31 -18.09 -9.12
CA GLU A 256 41.72 -19.17 -10.01
C GLU A 256 42.24 -18.67 -11.37
N ARG A 257 41.60 -17.63 -11.94
CA ARG A 257 42.05 -16.98 -13.18
C ARG A 257 43.42 -16.28 -12.99
N SER A 258 43.58 -15.57 -11.89
CA SER A 258 44.86 -14.89 -11.58
C SER A 258 46.02 -15.88 -11.41
N THR A 259 45.76 -16.99 -10.72
CA THR A 259 46.74 -18.06 -10.53
C THR A 259 47.13 -18.74 -11.85
N LYS A 260 46.15 -19.02 -12.74
CA LYS A 260 46.40 -19.57 -14.08
C LYS A 260 47.20 -18.62 -14.98
N LEU A 261 46.92 -17.30 -14.91
CA LEU A 261 47.68 -16.29 -15.65
C LEU A 261 49.14 -16.23 -15.15
N ALA A 262 49.36 -16.25 -13.83
CA ALA A 262 50.70 -16.25 -13.25
C ALA A 262 51.50 -17.51 -13.61
N ALA A 263 50.84 -18.68 -13.62
CA ALA A 263 51.48 -19.94 -14.04
C ALA A 263 51.85 -19.94 -15.54
N ASN A 264 51.02 -19.36 -16.41
CA ASN A 264 51.33 -19.24 -17.85
C ASN A 264 52.47 -18.24 -18.13
N THR A 265 52.56 -17.16 -17.34
CA THR A 265 53.70 -16.20 -17.49
C THR A 265 55.02 -16.76 -17.01
N SER A 266 55.03 -17.69 -16.04
CA SER A 266 56.24 -18.37 -15.58
C SER A 266 56.76 -19.48 -16.51
N GLN A 267 55.91 -19.94 -17.47
CA GLN A 267 56.27 -20.93 -18.50
C GLN A 267 56.60 -20.29 -19.86
N ALA A 268 56.73 -18.99 -19.97
CA ALA A 268 57.20 -18.35 -21.19
C ALA A 268 58.62 -18.82 -21.49
N PRO A 269 58.91 -19.40 -22.70
CA PRO A 269 60.23 -19.92 -22.99
C PRO A 269 61.26 -18.80 -23.02
N GLN A 270 62.33 -18.96 -22.23
CA GLN A 270 63.53 -18.05 -22.17
C GLN A 270 64.36 -18.15 -23.47
N ASN A 271 63.77 -18.47 -24.60
CA ASN A 271 64.47 -18.60 -25.88
C ASN A 271 64.17 -17.43 -26.80
N PHE A 272 64.54 -16.20 -26.36
CA PHE A 272 64.83 -15.15 -27.34
C PHE A 272 66.33 -14.99 -27.38
N ARG A 273 67.00 -15.83 -28.24
CA ARG A 273 68.36 -15.53 -28.70
C ARG A 273 68.24 -14.27 -29.58
N ALA A 274 68.92 -13.24 -29.19
CA ALA A 274 69.14 -12.07 -30.00
C ALA A 274 70.16 -12.44 -31.09
N ASP A 275 69.59 -12.87 -32.24
CA ASP A 275 70.43 -12.92 -33.47
C ASP A 275 70.56 -11.49 -33.99
N GLY A 276 71.83 -11.03 -33.98
CA GLY A 276 72.19 -9.67 -34.28
C GLY A 276 71.77 -9.23 -35.70
N PHE A 277 71.02 -8.13 -35.77
CA PHE A 277 70.88 -7.34 -36.98
C PHE A 277 72.11 -6.39 -37.10
N VAL A 278 72.99 -6.70 -38.05
CA VAL A 278 74.07 -5.80 -38.50
C VAL A 278 73.39 -4.84 -39.51
N LEU A 279 73.25 -3.58 -39.16
CA LEU A 279 72.96 -2.51 -40.10
C LEU A 279 74.23 -2.10 -40.85
N THR A 280 74.39 -2.42 -42.12
CA THR A 280 75.37 -1.84 -43.03
C THR A 280 74.80 -0.51 -43.56
N PRO A 281 75.57 0.58 -43.52
CA PRO A 281 75.20 1.83 -44.16
C PRO A 281 75.43 1.75 -45.65
N VAL A 282 74.39 2.14 -46.42
CA VAL A 282 74.54 2.39 -47.87
C VAL A 282 74.63 3.89 -48.05
N TRP A 283 75.70 4.28 -48.81
CA TRP A 283 76.00 5.63 -49.25
C TRP A 283 75.02 6.12 -50.29
#